data_d7950ed232d5bb61dbe2a23ddc5d7500
#
_entry.id   d7950ed232d5bb61dbe2a23ddc5d7500
#
_cell.length_a   1.000
_cell.length_b   1.000
_cell.length_c   1.000
_cell.angle_alpha   90.00
_cell.angle_beta   90.00
_cell.angle_gamma   90.00
#
_symmetry.space_group_name_H-M   'P 1'
#
loop_
_entity.id
_entity.type
_entity.pdbx_description
1 polymer ?
#
loop_
_entity_poly.entity_id
_entity_poly.type
_entity_poly.pdbx_seq_one_letter_code
_entity_poly.pdbx_strand_id
1 'polypeptide(L)'
;MKKPLSIITATAILAGCSQSTAVKFTLTGRDPAFTDGKYMYIITYAGGPETIIDSARIDNSSFAMKGSWPYPVSAFLYMGRGADGEQISDSDFILETGEIRVEKRNEDEFILTGTPQNEFRNELPQKVAGLRQKGLSPLRTAEACASLFRAVVLENRNALALSLLENELLTNRPGRELLPLLDSFPAAFQKHPALLGLRKTIAGMRADVGTSYADITGQTRSEERRVGKECRSRWS
;
A
#
# COMPACT_ATOMS: atom_id res chain seq x y z
N MET A 1 -10.47 -31.24 -65.95
CA MET A 1 -9.38 -31.28 -64.95
C MET A 1 -9.72 -30.32 -63.83
N LYS A 2 -10.17 -30.87 -62.65
CA LYS A 2 -10.55 -30.09 -61.48
C LYS A 2 -9.34 -30.02 -60.50
N LYS A 3 -8.81 -28.81 -60.21
CA LYS A 3 -7.74 -28.60 -59.24
C LYS A 3 -8.29 -28.69 -57.80
N PRO A 4 -7.65 -29.39 -56.89
CA PRO A 4 -8.04 -29.39 -55.47
C PRO A 4 -7.64 -28.09 -54.79
N LEU A 5 -8.54 -27.48 -54.08
CA LEU A 5 -8.32 -26.30 -53.20
C LEU A 5 -7.79 -26.80 -51.84
N SER A 6 -6.52 -26.55 -51.61
CA SER A 6 -5.89 -26.83 -50.30
C SER A 6 -6.29 -25.77 -49.30
N ILE A 7 -7.09 -26.13 -48.33
CA ILE A 7 -7.40 -25.31 -47.14
C ILE A 7 -6.25 -25.43 -46.15
N ILE A 8 -5.48 -24.38 -46.00
CA ILE A 8 -4.46 -24.26 -44.95
C ILE A 8 -5.17 -23.76 -43.68
N THR A 9 -5.38 -24.67 -42.76
CA THR A 9 -5.90 -24.33 -41.42
C THR A 9 -4.75 -23.74 -40.60
N ALA A 10 -4.70 -22.42 -40.47
CA ALA A 10 -3.78 -21.75 -39.59
C ALA A 10 -4.21 -21.94 -38.13
N THR A 11 -3.59 -22.86 -37.43
CA THR A 11 -3.75 -23.04 -35.97
C THR A 11 -3.03 -21.89 -35.28
N ALA A 12 -3.76 -20.86 -34.86
CA ALA A 12 -3.24 -19.80 -34.00
C ALA A 12 -2.95 -20.40 -32.61
N ILE A 13 -1.68 -20.66 -32.35
CA ILE A 13 -1.20 -20.98 -30.99
C ILE A 13 -1.28 -19.67 -30.21
N LEU A 14 -2.35 -19.51 -29.42
CA LEU A 14 -2.41 -18.51 -28.36
C LEU A 14 -1.40 -18.92 -27.30
N ALA A 15 -0.15 -18.48 -27.46
CA ALA A 15 0.82 -18.44 -26.38
C ALA A 15 0.28 -17.48 -25.32
N GLY A 16 -0.43 -18.02 -24.34
CA GLY A 16 -0.81 -17.31 -23.13
C GLY A 16 0.47 -16.88 -22.43
N CYS A 17 0.97 -15.69 -22.70
CA CYS A 17 1.95 -15.03 -21.88
C CYS A 17 1.30 -14.87 -20.51
N SER A 18 1.59 -15.76 -19.56
CA SER A 18 1.42 -15.47 -18.15
C SER A 18 2.33 -14.26 -17.87
N GLN A 19 1.74 -13.06 -17.89
CA GLN A 19 2.47 -11.86 -17.49
C GLN A 19 2.96 -12.12 -16.06
N SER A 20 4.27 -12.29 -15.93
CA SER A 20 4.93 -12.36 -14.63
C SER A 20 4.54 -11.10 -13.87
N THR A 21 3.89 -11.26 -12.71
CA THR A 21 3.61 -10.15 -11.80
C THR A 21 4.88 -9.64 -11.12
N ALA A 22 6.00 -10.34 -11.31
CA ALA A 22 7.29 -9.99 -10.73
C ALA A 22 7.77 -8.63 -11.25
N VAL A 23 8.16 -7.78 -10.31
CA VAL A 23 8.75 -6.48 -10.57
C VAL A 23 10.27 -6.61 -10.66
N LYS A 24 10.88 -5.87 -11.58
CA LYS A 24 12.32 -5.67 -11.66
C LYS A 24 12.60 -4.20 -11.42
N PHE A 25 13.38 -3.91 -10.39
CA PHE A 25 13.60 -2.55 -9.96
C PHE A 25 15.08 -2.20 -9.89
N THR A 26 15.36 -0.92 -10.04
CA THR A 26 16.59 -0.28 -9.62
C THR A 26 16.20 0.87 -8.70
N LEU A 27 16.73 0.91 -7.48
CA LEU A 27 16.49 1.99 -6.53
C LEU A 27 17.81 2.64 -6.20
N THR A 28 17.89 3.95 -6.38
CA THR A 28 19.12 4.72 -6.18
C THR A 28 18.85 5.98 -5.35
N GLY A 29 19.85 6.40 -4.60
CA GLY A 29 19.79 7.66 -3.87
C GLY A 29 21.18 8.22 -3.64
N ARG A 30 21.28 9.55 -3.59
CA ARG A 30 22.48 10.29 -3.23
C ARG A 30 22.11 11.55 -2.47
N ASP A 31 22.55 11.65 -1.23
CA ASP A 31 22.40 12.87 -0.41
C ASP A 31 23.42 12.86 0.73
N PRO A 32 23.97 14.02 1.14
CA PRO A 32 24.89 14.11 2.28
C PRO A 32 24.31 13.57 3.61
N ALA A 33 22.99 13.50 3.76
CA ALA A 33 22.34 12.91 4.92
C ALA A 33 22.50 11.39 5.00
N PHE A 34 22.86 10.72 3.90
CA PHE A 34 23.08 9.27 3.91
C PHE A 34 24.45 8.96 4.51
N THR A 35 24.45 8.32 5.68
CA THR A 35 25.65 8.07 6.47
C THR A 35 26.47 6.92 5.88
N ASP A 36 27.69 7.21 5.46
CA ASP A 36 28.62 6.20 4.95
C ASP A 36 28.87 5.07 5.95
N GLY A 37 28.91 3.85 5.42
CA GLY A 37 29.08 2.63 6.20
C GLY A 37 27.80 2.05 6.76
N LYS A 38 26.71 2.82 6.90
CA LYS A 38 25.39 2.26 7.18
C LYS A 38 24.82 1.53 5.95
N TYR A 39 23.73 0.80 6.17
CA TYR A 39 22.99 0.13 5.12
C TYR A 39 21.64 0.83 4.92
N MET A 40 21.23 0.96 3.66
CA MET A 40 19.87 1.30 3.28
C MET A 40 19.09 0.01 3.06
N TYR A 41 17.86 -0.09 3.60
CA TYR A 41 16.99 -1.27 3.54
C TYR A 41 15.66 -0.93 2.89
N ILE A 42 15.18 -1.81 1.99
CA ILE A 42 13.79 -1.82 1.54
C ILE A 42 13.04 -2.81 2.41
N ILE A 43 12.01 -2.34 3.11
CA ILE A 43 11.22 -3.13 4.06
C ILE A 43 9.74 -3.08 3.66
N THR A 44 9.03 -4.21 3.77
CA THR A 44 7.58 -4.26 3.60
C THR A 44 6.91 -4.98 4.76
N TYR A 45 5.67 -4.59 5.05
CA TYR A 45 4.77 -5.26 5.99
C TYR A 45 3.60 -5.93 5.27
N ALA A 46 3.64 -6.00 3.95
CA ALA A 46 2.56 -6.55 3.13
C ALA A 46 2.26 -8.02 3.48
N GLY A 47 1.09 -8.22 4.06
CA GLY A 47 0.60 -9.56 4.41
C GLY A 47 1.13 -10.15 5.71
N GLY A 48 1.89 -9.40 6.53
CA GLY A 48 2.38 -9.92 7.80
C GLY A 48 3.49 -9.12 8.47
N PRO A 49 4.41 -9.79 9.16
CA PRO A 49 5.52 -9.14 9.85
C PRO A 49 6.52 -8.53 8.86
N GLU A 50 7.40 -7.70 9.41
CA GLU A 50 8.49 -7.08 8.68
C GLU A 50 9.26 -8.08 7.79
N THR A 51 9.40 -7.71 6.53
CA THR A 51 10.18 -8.47 5.55
C THR A 51 11.14 -7.52 4.83
N ILE A 52 12.44 -7.85 4.87
CA ILE A 52 13.44 -7.12 4.10
C ILE A 52 13.40 -7.65 2.67
N ILE A 53 13.23 -6.74 1.73
CA ILE A 53 13.23 -7.06 0.30
C ILE A 53 14.65 -7.03 -0.24
N ASP A 54 15.41 -5.97 0.10
CA ASP A 54 16.79 -5.77 -0.35
C ASP A 54 17.52 -4.81 0.58
N SER A 55 18.87 -4.76 0.46
CA SER A 55 19.68 -3.79 1.16
C SER A 55 20.96 -3.46 0.39
N ALA A 56 21.46 -2.23 0.57
CA ALA A 56 22.73 -1.80 0.01
C ALA A 56 23.52 -0.99 1.04
N ARG A 57 24.84 -1.16 1.04
CA ARG A 57 25.73 -0.31 1.83
C ARG A 57 25.80 1.09 1.23
N ILE A 58 25.77 2.08 2.10
CA ILE A 58 25.96 3.48 1.72
C ILE A 58 27.46 3.73 1.60
N ASP A 59 27.87 4.28 0.46
CA ASP A 59 29.25 4.67 0.16
C ASP A 59 29.25 5.98 -0.62
N ASN A 60 30.14 6.93 -0.23
CA ASN A 60 30.17 8.27 -0.79
C ASN A 60 28.78 8.94 -0.79
N SER A 61 28.06 8.85 0.33
CA SER A 61 26.70 9.40 0.52
C SER A 61 25.70 8.94 -0.56
N SER A 62 25.91 7.74 -1.10
CA SER A 62 25.06 7.16 -2.14
C SER A 62 24.84 5.66 -1.93
N PHE A 63 23.75 5.15 -2.51
CA PHE A 63 23.48 3.74 -2.55
C PHE A 63 22.75 3.37 -3.86
N ALA A 64 22.85 2.10 -4.24
CA ALA A 64 22.11 1.53 -5.35
C ALA A 64 21.71 0.09 -5.04
N MET A 65 20.45 -0.22 -5.28
CA MET A 65 19.87 -1.56 -5.21
C MET A 65 19.30 -1.94 -6.55
N LYS A 66 19.51 -3.19 -6.98
CA LYS A 66 18.93 -3.73 -8.21
C LYS A 66 18.49 -5.15 -7.96
N GLY A 67 17.21 -5.38 -8.08
CA GLY A 67 16.63 -6.66 -7.73
C GLY A 67 15.34 -6.98 -8.45
N SER A 68 14.71 -8.05 -7.96
CA SER A 68 13.35 -8.42 -8.36
C SER A 68 12.55 -8.87 -7.15
N TRP A 69 11.23 -8.61 -7.21
CA TRP A 69 10.28 -9.03 -6.19
C TRP A 69 9.06 -9.67 -6.86
N PRO A 70 8.39 -10.64 -6.25
CA PRO A 70 7.33 -11.39 -6.93
C PRO A 70 6.13 -10.56 -7.42
N TYR A 71 5.90 -9.39 -6.84
CA TYR A 71 4.75 -8.52 -7.12
C TYR A 71 5.05 -7.06 -6.74
N PRO A 72 4.35 -6.07 -7.32
CA PRO A 72 4.43 -4.68 -6.86
C PRO A 72 3.89 -4.57 -5.43
N VAL A 73 4.54 -3.81 -4.57
CA VAL A 73 4.20 -3.76 -3.14
C VAL A 73 4.49 -2.41 -2.52
N SER A 74 3.68 -2.01 -1.53
CA SER A 74 4.01 -0.89 -0.64
C SER A 74 5.19 -1.26 0.24
N ALA A 75 6.19 -0.39 0.28
CA ALA A 75 7.44 -0.60 0.99
C ALA A 75 7.92 0.69 1.65
N PHE A 76 8.82 0.56 2.60
CA PHE A 76 9.47 1.66 3.33
C PHE A 76 10.96 1.62 3.10
N LEU A 77 11.61 2.78 3.15
CA LEU A 77 13.04 2.91 3.04
C LEU A 77 13.62 3.32 4.39
N TYR A 78 14.55 2.50 4.91
CA TYR A 78 15.22 2.73 6.19
C TYR A 78 16.73 2.80 6.04
N MET A 79 17.37 3.73 6.73
CA MET A 79 18.82 3.79 6.92
C MET A 79 19.16 3.20 8.29
N GLY A 80 19.94 2.12 8.34
CA GLY A 80 20.22 1.37 9.56
C GLY A 80 19.06 0.44 9.97
N ARG A 81 19.23 -0.29 11.09
CA ARG A 81 18.24 -1.23 11.62
C ARG A 81 18.15 -1.18 13.14
N GLY A 82 17.03 -1.66 13.69
CA GLY A 82 16.79 -1.72 15.12
C GLY A 82 16.78 -0.33 15.76
N ALA A 83 17.49 -0.15 16.87
CA ALA A 83 17.56 1.13 17.58
C ALA A 83 18.20 2.26 16.76
N ASP A 84 19.04 1.92 15.76
CA ASP A 84 19.70 2.86 14.85
C ASP A 84 18.96 3.02 13.52
N GLY A 85 17.81 2.36 13.37
CA GLY A 85 16.99 2.42 12.16
C GLY A 85 16.24 3.74 12.07
N GLU A 86 16.47 4.46 10.98
CA GLU A 86 15.79 5.72 10.64
C GLU A 86 15.01 5.56 9.35
N GLN A 87 13.71 5.85 9.41
CA GLN A 87 12.88 5.87 8.22
C GLN A 87 13.21 7.12 7.39
N ILE A 88 13.53 6.93 6.11
CA ILE A 88 14.02 8.01 5.24
C ILE A 88 12.90 8.86 4.67
N SER A 89 11.71 8.30 4.49
CA SER A 89 10.55 9.06 4.03
C SER A 89 9.39 8.91 5.01
N ASP A 90 8.58 9.93 5.19
CA ASP A 90 7.41 9.92 6.08
C ASP A 90 6.32 8.95 5.66
N SER A 91 6.38 8.45 4.44
CA SER A 91 5.39 7.54 3.88
C SER A 91 6.05 6.36 3.17
N ASP A 92 5.26 5.29 3.02
CA ASP A 92 5.62 4.19 2.15
C ASP A 92 5.77 4.67 0.68
N PHE A 93 6.47 3.89 -0.12
CA PHE A 93 6.54 4.03 -1.57
C PHE A 93 6.06 2.73 -2.24
N ILE A 94 5.87 2.77 -3.54
CA ILE A 94 5.50 1.56 -4.28
C ILE A 94 6.74 0.99 -4.96
N LEU A 95 7.13 -0.21 -4.52
CA LEU A 95 8.14 -1.00 -5.21
C LEU A 95 7.48 -1.62 -6.44
N GLU A 96 7.79 -1.06 -7.61
CA GLU A 96 7.27 -1.47 -8.90
C GLU A 96 8.39 -1.57 -9.94
N THR A 97 8.08 -2.07 -11.12
CA THR A 97 9.09 -2.19 -12.19
C THR A 97 9.53 -0.81 -12.67
N GLY A 98 10.85 -0.60 -12.72
CA GLY A 98 11.45 0.63 -13.24
C GLY A 98 12.62 1.14 -12.40
N GLU A 99 12.99 2.38 -12.67
CA GLU A 99 14.04 3.10 -11.95
C GLU A 99 13.40 4.02 -10.93
N ILE A 100 13.58 3.70 -9.65
CA ILE A 100 13.11 4.49 -8.52
C ILE A 100 14.28 5.31 -8.00
N ARG A 101 14.06 6.59 -7.78
CA ARG A 101 15.06 7.51 -7.24
C ARG A 101 14.59 8.10 -5.93
N VAL A 102 15.50 8.17 -4.97
CA VAL A 102 15.30 8.91 -3.73
C VAL A 102 15.76 10.34 -3.98
N GLU A 103 14.84 11.27 -3.88
CA GLU A 103 15.07 12.69 -4.12
C GLU A 103 14.66 13.50 -2.89
N LYS A 104 15.35 14.59 -2.62
CA LYS A 104 15.03 15.50 -1.53
C LYS A 104 13.93 16.45 -1.99
N ARG A 105 12.79 16.47 -1.27
CA ARG A 105 11.69 17.41 -1.53
C ARG A 105 11.94 18.75 -0.86
N ASN A 106 12.46 18.72 0.37
CA ASN A 106 12.86 19.86 1.18
C ASN A 106 13.99 19.45 2.14
N GLU A 107 14.36 20.30 3.10
CA GLU A 107 15.49 20.01 4.01
C GLU A 107 15.30 18.73 4.84
N ASP A 108 14.06 18.40 5.20
CA ASP A 108 13.71 17.31 6.14
C ASP A 108 13.01 16.13 5.48
N GLU A 109 12.65 16.21 4.18
CA GLU A 109 11.80 15.23 3.55
C GLU A 109 12.39 14.65 2.26
N PHE A 110 12.47 13.32 2.21
CA PHE A 110 12.77 12.57 1.01
C PHE A 110 11.50 11.98 0.39
N ILE A 111 11.48 11.97 -0.93
CA ILE A 111 10.43 11.31 -1.72
C ILE A 111 11.05 10.32 -2.68
N LEU A 112 10.25 9.36 -3.10
CA LEU A 112 10.64 8.39 -4.12
C LEU A 112 9.91 8.71 -5.43
N THR A 113 10.67 8.80 -6.52
CA THR A 113 10.23 9.26 -7.84
C THR A 113 10.64 8.29 -8.94
N GLY A 114 10.29 8.57 -10.18
CA GLY A 114 10.77 7.89 -11.39
C GLY A 114 9.91 6.72 -11.85
N THR A 115 8.84 6.38 -11.14
CA THR A 115 7.87 5.36 -11.57
C THR A 115 6.43 5.85 -11.43
N PRO A 116 5.49 5.36 -12.27
CA PRO A 116 4.15 5.92 -12.35
C PRO A 116 3.37 5.96 -11.03
N GLN A 117 3.43 4.88 -10.23
CA GLN A 117 2.69 4.84 -8.97
C GLN A 117 3.30 5.75 -7.91
N ASN A 118 4.62 5.91 -7.90
CA ASN A 118 5.32 6.82 -6.99
C ASN A 118 5.06 8.29 -7.37
N GLU A 119 5.09 8.63 -8.66
CA GLU A 119 4.74 9.99 -9.11
C GLU A 119 3.31 10.35 -8.72
N PHE A 120 2.35 9.46 -9.01
CA PHE A 120 0.96 9.69 -8.64
C PHE A 120 0.77 9.79 -7.11
N ARG A 121 1.49 8.95 -6.33
CA ARG A 121 1.48 9.01 -4.88
C ARG A 121 1.94 10.37 -4.36
N ASN A 122 3.01 10.92 -4.94
CA ASN A 122 3.56 12.22 -4.57
C ASN A 122 2.62 13.41 -4.86
N GLU A 123 1.65 13.25 -5.76
CA GLU A 123 0.60 14.25 -6.03
C GLU A 123 -0.57 14.21 -5.03
N LEU A 124 -0.81 13.07 -4.37
CA LEU A 124 -1.98 12.89 -3.49
C LEU A 124 -2.08 13.92 -2.37
N PRO A 125 -0.98 14.29 -1.66
CA PRO A 125 -1.04 15.30 -0.60
C PRO A 125 -1.56 16.65 -1.10
N GLN A 126 -1.18 17.06 -2.31
CA GLN A 126 -1.66 18.32 -2.91
C GLN A 126 -3.16 18.24 -3.25
N LYS A 127 -3.62 17.10 -3.77
CA LYS A 127 -5.04 16.87 -4.06
C LYS A 127 -5.87 16.93 -2.77
N VAL A 128 -5.39 16.32 -1.68
CA VAL A 128 -6.02 16.36 -0.36
C VAL A 128 -6.01 17.78 0.22
N ALA A 129 -4.88 18.49 0.13
CA ALA A 129 -4.77 19.89 0.57
C ALA A 129 -5.78 20.79 -0.15
N GLY A 130 -5.95 20.62 -1.47
CA GLY A 130 -6.96 21.32 -2.25
C GLY A 130 -8.39 21.05 -1.78
N LEU A 131 -8.71 19.86 -1.29
CA LEU A 131 -10.03 19.57 -0.69
C LEU A 131 -10.21 20.28 0.65
N ARG A 132 -9.17 20.30 1.50
CA ARG A 132 -9.20 20.99 2.80
C ARG A 132 -9.38 22.50 2.67
N GLN A 133 -8.82 23.10 1.62
CA GLN A 133 -8.93 24.54 1.36
C GLN A 133 -10.32 25.01 0.88
N LYS A 134 -11.23 24.08 0.54
CA LYS A 134 -12.59 24.42 0.08
C LYS A 134 -13.52 24.97 1.16
N GLY A 135 -13.08 25.10 2.40
CA GLY A 135 -13.88 25.62 3.51
C GLY A 135 -15.05 24.72 3.90
N LEU A 136 -14.99 23.44 3.60
CA LEU A 136 -15.99 22.45 3.99
C LEU A 136 -15.91 22.18 5.50
N SER A 137 -17.04 21.72 6.09
CA SER A 137 -16.99 21.22 7.47
C SER A 137 -16.04 20.01 7.57
N PRO A 138 -15.48 19.70 8.76
CA PRO A 138 -14.58 18.56 8.95
C PRO A 138 -15.15 17.25 8.42
N LEU A 139 -16.42 16.97 8.67
CA LEU A 139 -17.11 15.77 8.17
C LEU A 139 -17.14 15.73 6.63
N ARG A 140 -17.56 16.82 5.99
CA ARG A 140 -17.62 16.90 4.52
C ARG A 140 -16.23 16.82 3.89
N THR A 141 -15.21 17.35 4.54
CA THR A 141 -13.83 17.22 4.10
C THR A 141 -13.37 15.76 4.15
N ALA A 142 -13.64 15.06 5.26
CA ALA A 142 -13.33 13.64 5.39
C ALA A 142 -14.06 12.78 4.33
N GLU A 143 -15.34 13.07 4.05
CA GLU A 143 -16.10 12.40 2.99
C GLU A 143 -15.53 12.68 1.60
N ALA A 144 -15.12 13.92 1.32
CA ALA A 144 -14.49 14.27 0.04
C ALA A 144 -13.14 13.57 -0.16
N CYS A 145 -12.30 13.49 0.88
CA CYS A 145 -11.04 12.74 0.85
C CYS A 145 -11.29 11.25 0.64
N ALA A 146 -12.22 10.63 1.36
CA ALA A 146 -12.56 9.22 1.18
C ALA A 146 -13.11 8.94 -0.23
N SER A 147 -13.88 9.87 -0.80
CA SER A 147 -14.37 9.76 -2.18
C SER A 147 -13.23 9.84 -3.20
N LEU A 148 -12.24 10.73 -2.97
CA LEU A 148 -11.04 10.80 -3.78
C LEU A 148 -10.27 9.48 -3.76
N PHE A 149 -9.95 8.96 -2.57
CA PHE A 149 -9.21 7.70 -2.44
C PHE A 149 -9.96 6.51 -3.04
N ARG A 150 -11.28 6.45 -2.84
CA ARG A 150 -12.13 5.43 -3.47
C ARG A 150 -12.07 5.49 -5.00
N ALA A 151 -12.12 6.68 -5.60
CA ALA A 151 -11.98 6.85 -7.04
C ALA A 151 -10.62 6.36 -7.52
N VAL A 152 -9.53 6.76 -6.84
CA VAL A 152 -8.17 6.30 -7.16
C VAL A 152 -8.07 4.77 -7.10
N VAL A 153 -8.66 4.13 -6.10
CA VAL A 153 -8.68 2.67 -5.98
C VAL A 153 -9.39 2.02 -7.16
N LEU A 154 -10.56 2.52 -7.54
CA LEU A 154 -11.36 1.96 -8.63
C LEU A 154 -10.71 2.15 -10.01
N GLU A 155 -9.98 3.25 -10.19
CA GLU A 155 -9.29 3.55 -11.45
C GLU A 155 -8.00 2.74 -11.62
N ASN A 156 -7.23 2.53 -10.55
CA ASN A 156 -5.89 1.96 -10.64
C ASN A 156 -5.83 0.45 -10.32
N ARG A 157 -6.48 -0.02 -9.26
CA ARG A 157 -6.52 -1.44 -8.83
C ARG A 157 -5.14 -2.11 -8.81
N ASN A 158 -4.14 -1.40 -8.32
CA ASN A 158 -2.73 -1.77 -8.27
C ASN A 158 -2.19 -1.72 -6.83
N ALA A 159 -0.86 -1.74 -6.64
CA ALA A 159 -0.25 -1.72 -5.30
C ALA A 159 -0.50 -0.41 -4.55
N LEU A 160 -0.50 0.73 -5.23
CA LEU A 160 -0.88 2.02 -4.65
C LEU A 160 -2.33 1.99 -4.15
N ALA A 161 -3.24 1.42 -4.95
CA ALA A 161 -4.64 1.27 -4.55
C ALA A 161 -4.81 0.41 -3.30
N LEU A 162 -4.01 -0.66 -3.14
CA LEU A 162 -3.99 -1.47 -1.91
C LEU A 162 -3.48 -0.68 -0.70
N SER A 163 -2.39 0.08 -0.86
CA SER A 163 -1.85 0.95 0.20
C SER A 163 -2.90 1.98 0.65
N LEU A 164 -3.61 2.62 -0.27
CA LEU A 164 -4.68 3.57 0.06
C LEU A 164 -5.88 2.92 0.75
N LEU A 165 -6.25 1.69 0.38
CA LEU A 165 -7.28 0.94 1.08
C LEU A 165 -6.89 0.66 2.53
N GLU A 166 -5.65 0.26 2.77
CA GLU A 166 -5.14 -0.09 4.08
C GLU A 166 -4.98 1.15 4.97
N ASN A 167 -4.30 2.17 4.48
CA ASN A 167 -3.90 3.31 5.28
C ASN A 167 -5.00 4.38 5.44
N GLU A 168 -5.76 4.65 4.39
CA GLU A 168 -6.68 5.80 4.35
C GLU A 168 -8.14 5.39 4.52
N LEU A 169 -8.56 4.31 3.87
CA LEU A 169 -9.97 3.93 3.87
C LEU A 169 -10.32 3.02 5.06
N LEU A 170 -9.50 2.03 5.40
CA LEU A 170 -9.79 1.12 6.52
C LEU A 170 -9.83 1.85 7.86
N THR A 171 -8.99 2.87 8.05
CA THR A 171 -8.96 3.70 9.26
C THR A 171 -10.24 4.53 9.45
N ASN A 172 -10.91 4.93 8.35
CA ASN A 172 -11.99 5.92 8.37
C ASN A 172 -13.34 5.39 7.88
N ARG A 173 -13.44 4.10 7.49
CA ARG A 173 -14.66 3.51 6.93
C ARG A 173 -14.94 2.12 7.48
N PRO A 174 -16.21 1.71 7.56
CA PRO A 174 -16.55 0.33 7.93
C PRO A 174 -15.88 -0.68 7.00
N GLY A 175 -15.17 -1.65 7.56
CA GLY A 175 -14.45 -2.66 6.77
C GLY A 175 -15.34 -3.38 5.76
N ARG A 176 -16.61 -3.64 6.10
CA ARG A 176 -17.60 -4.25 5.20
C ARG A 176 -17.85 -3.44 3.91
N GLU A 177 -17.70 -2.10 3.95
CA GLU A 177 -17.87 -1.24 2.78
C GLU A 177 -16.68 -1.34 1.82
N LEU A 178 -15.54 -1.86 2.28
CA LEU A 178 -14.32 -2.02 1.50
C LEU A 178 -14.28 -3.34 0.74
N LEU A 179 -15.05 -4.36 1.15
CA LEU A 179 -15.05 -5.68 0.50
C LEU A 179 -15.32 -5.60 -1.01
N PRO A 180 -16.34 -4.85 -1.50
CA PRO A 180 -16.56 -4.71 -2.95
C PRO A 180 -15.37 -4.09 -3.69
N LEU A 181 -14.61 -3.20 -3.03
CA LEU A 181 -13.40 -2.63 -3.61
C LEU A 181 -12.31 -3.68 -3.76
N LEU A 182 -12.11 -4.54 -2.74
CA LEU A 182 -11.17 -5.66 -2.80
C LEU A 182 -11.55 -6.66 -3.90
N ASP A 183 -12.85 -6.92 -4.08
CA ASP A 183 -13.36 -7.82 -5.13
C ASP A 183 -13.12 -7.26 -6.54
N SER A 184 -13.02 -5.94 -6.67
CA SER A 184 -12.78 -5.27 -7.94
C SER A 184 -11.35 -5.42 -8.49
N PHE A 185 -10.39 -5.87 -7.68
CA PHE A 185 -9.01 -6.05 -8.13
C PHE A 185 -8.88 -7.20 -9.14
N PRO A 186 -7.97 -7.08 -10.13
CA PRO A 186 -7.73 -8.12 -11.12
C PRO A 186 -7.36 -9.46 -10.50
N ALA A 187 -7.64 -10.56 -11.21
CA ALA A 187 -7.38 -11.92 -10.73
C ALA A 187 -5.92 -12.15 -10.27
N ALA A 188 -4.96 -11.51 -10.92
CA ALA A 188 -3.56 -11.55 -10.53
C ALA A 188 -3.31 -10.96 -9.11
N PHE A 189 -4.07 -9.94 -8.72
CA PHE A 189 -4.00 -9.33 -7.39
C PHE A 189 -4.79 -10.09 -6.32
N GLN A 190 -5.74 -10.95 -6.67
CA GLN A 190 -6.54 -11.69 -5.68
C GLN A 190 -5.69 -12.61 -4.78
N LYS A 191 -4.49 -12.99 -5.24
CA LYS A 191 -3.50 -13.75 -4.47
C LYS A 191 -2.41 -12.89 -3.83
N HIS A 192 -2.49 -11.57 -3.98
CA HIS A 192 -1.49 -10.65 -3.42
C HIS A 192 -1.54 -10.67 -1.88
N PRO A 193 -0.40 -10.86 -1.18
CA PRO A 193 -0.38 -11.00 0.28
C PRO A 193 -1.05 -9.85 1.02
N ALA A 194 -0.83 -8.60 0.59
CA ALA A 194 -1.48 -7.44 1.20
C ALA A 194 -3.01 -7.49 1.05
N LEU A 195 -3.55 -7.89 -0.11
CA LEU A 195 -4.99 -8.01 -0.31
C LEU A 195 -5.58 -9.13 0.56
N LEU A 196 -4.89 -10.26 0.66
CA LEU A 196 -5.30 -11.37 1.54
C LEU A 196 -5.24 -10.97 3.02
N GLY A 197 -4.18 -10.24 3.41
CA GLY A 197 -4.04 -9.69 4.76
C GLY A 197 -5.18 -8.74 5.10
N LEU A 198 -5.51 -7.82 4.21
CA LEU A 198 -6.59 -6.85 4.39
C LEU A 198 -7.96 -7.54 4.51
N ARG A 199 -8.25 -8.55 3.67
CA ARG A 199 -9.47 -9.37 3.81
C ARG A 199 -9.54 -10.06 5.18
N LYS A 200 -8.43 -10.62 5.65
CA LYS A 200 -8.34 -11.26 6.96
C LYS A 200 -8.58 -10.26 8.09
N THR A 201 -8.00 -9.07 7.98
CA THR A 201 -8.20 -7.98 8.95
C THR A 201 -9.68 -7.60 9.02
N ILE A 202 -10.32 -7.34 7.88
CA ILE A 202 -11.76 -7.00 7.82
C ILE A 202 -12.63 -8.13 8.39
N ALA A 203 -12.34 -9.38 8.02
CA ALA A 203 -13.09 -10.53 8.55
C ALA A 203 -12.91 -10.74 10.07
N GLY A 204 -11.76 -10.33 10.61
CA GLY A 204 -11.47 -10.41 12.05
C GLY A 204 -12.02 -9.25 12.88
N MET A 205 -12.55 -8.20 12.25
CA MET A 205 -13.11 -7.06 12.96
C MET A 205 -14.39 -7.46 13.69
N ARG A 206 -14.34 -7.51 15.03
CA ARG A 206 -15.52 -7.78 15.87
C ARG A 206 -16.36 -6.53 16.12
N ALA A 207 -15.74 -5.36 16.07
CA ALA A 207 -16.41 -4.08 16.17
C ALA A 207 -16.02 -3.27 14.92
N ASP A 208 -17.00 -2.81 14.16
CA ASP A 208 -16.82 -2.01 12.97
C ASP A 208 -17.76 -0.82 13.03
N VAL A 209 -17.40 0.28 12.36
CA VAL A 209 -18.20 1.51 12.33
C VAL A 209 -19.60 1.18 11.82
N GLY A 210 -20.63 1.54 12.61
CA GLY A 210 -22.04 1.29 12.28
C GLY A 210 -22.50 -0.16 12.45
N THR A 211 -21.71 -1.03 13.07
CA THR A 211 -22.17 -2.36 13.53
C THR A 211 -22.77 -2.26 14.93
N SER A 212 -23.59 -3.26 15.30
CA SER A 212 -24.01 -3.42 16.68
C SER A 212 -22.79 -3.64 17.56
N TYR A 213 -22.76 -2.95 18.66
CA TYR A 213 -21.72 -3.04 19.66
C TYR A 213 -21.53 -4.46 20.15
N ALA A 214 -20.27 -4.92 20.21
CA ALA A 214 -19.92 -6.20 20.74
C ALA A 214 -19.57 -6.11 22.23
N ASP A 215 -20.07 -7.03 23.03
CA ASP A 215 -19.67 -7.16 24.43
C ASP A 215 -18.16 -7.46 24.50
N ILE A 216 -17.38 -6.55 25.05
CA ILE A 216 -15.96 -6.75 25.30
C ILE A 216 -15.82 -7.33 26.73
N THR A 217 -15.40 -8.56 26.83
CA THR A 217 -15.07 -9.20 28.10
C THR A 217 -13.57 -9.04 28.32
N GLY A 218 -13.18 -8.21 29.28
CA GLY A 218 -11.79 -8.06 29.70
C GLY A 218 -11.58 -8.72 31.06
N GLN A 219 -10.53 -9.53 31.21
CA GLN A 219 -10.06 -9.98 32.53
C GLN A 219 -9.12 -8.90 33.10
N THR A 220 -9.55 -8.27 34.17
CA THR A 220 -8.63 -7.51 35.04
C THR A 220 -8.10 -8.43 36.12
N ARG A 221 -6.90 -8.13 36.68
CA ARG A 221 -6.20 -8.95 37.70
C ARG A 221 -7.02 -9.25 38.96
N SER A 222 -8.21 -8.70 39.13
CA SER A 222 -9.03 -8.83 40.34
C SER A 222 -10.52 -9.12 40.10
N GLU A 223 -11.09 -8.91 38.89
CA GLU A 223 -12.51 -9.21 38.62
C GLU A 223 -12.80 -9.29 37.11
N GLU A 224 -13.60 -10.24 36.66
CA GLU A 224 -14.24 -10.23 35.34
C GLU A 224 -15.30 -9.11 35.32
N ARG A 225 -14.97 -8.00 34.67
CA ARG A 225 -15.96 -6.96 34.39
C ARG A 225 -16.40 -7.06 32.96
N ARG A 226 -17.69 -7.19 32.72
CA ARG A 226 -18.33 -6.92 31.44
C ARG A 226 -18.32 -5.42 31.21
N VAL A 227 -17.38 -4.93 30.41
CA VAL A 227 -17.29 -3.52 30.03
C VAL A 227 -18.15 -3.34 28.78
N GLY A 228 -19.36 -2.94 28.98
CA GLY A 228 -20.23 -2.76 27.82
C GLY A 228 -21.63 -2.28 28.14
N LYS A 229 -22.25 -2.83 29.17
CA LYS A 229 -23.59 -2.40 29.58
C LYS A 229 -23.62 -1.07 30.32
N GLU A 230 -22.56 -0.70 31.00
CA GLU A 230 -22.52 0.50 31.85
C GLU A 230 -22.32 1.82 31.08
N CYS A 231 -21.79 1.79 29.85
CA CYS A 231 -21.65 3.01 29.06
C CYS A 231 -22.98 3.55 28.50
N ARG A 232 -24.03 2.72 28.44
CA ARG A 232 -25.33 3.14 27.88
C ARG A 232 -26.19 3.98 28.84
N SER A 233 -25.95 3.88 30.15
CA SER A 233 -26.75 4.56 31.16
C SER A 233 -26.26 5.97 31.55
N ARG A 234 -25.12 6.42 30.99
CA ARG A 234 -24.53 7.74 31.31
C ARG A 234 -24.81 8.86 30.28
N TRP A 235 -25.49 8.53 29.16
CA TRP A 235 -25.74 9.47 28.07
C TRP A 235 -27.21 9.53 27.61
N SER A 236 -28.14 9.14 28.49
CA SER A 236 -29.58 9.38 28.33
C SER A 236 -30.08 10.46 29.27
#